data_24f9428af9335cd5157a0876daf9f3e7
#
_entry.id   24f9428af9335cd5157a0876daf9f3e7
#
_cell.length_a   1.000
_cell.length_b   1.000
_cell.length_c   1.000
_cell.angle_alpha   90.00
_cell.angle_beta   90.00
_cell.angle_gamma   90.00
#
_symmetry.space_group_name_H-M   'P 1'
#
loop_
_entity.id
_entity.type
_entity.pdbx_description
1 polymer ?
#
loop_
_entity_poly.entity_id
_entity_poly.type
_entity_poly.pdbx_seq_one_letter_code
_entity_poly.pdbx_strand_id
1 'polypeptide(L)'
;MFFMFRHSAGFRRDIPRIIPQKRGKRMHLTMVPGIGGSNNAHWQSLWQDGGPEMSRISPSSWDDPNLENWLDALDDAAGSREGDTILVAHSLGCLASAEWLLRNPGGARGVLLVAPPDPAEPAFPDTAGSFRDPRLQPLPVPGLLVASENDPYCTLPGARLLAGAWGVPLVDAGALAHINDESGIGDWQQGRDLLTAFAAGLGTAVFSG
;
A
#
# COMPACT_ATOMS: atom_id res chain seq x y z
N MET A 1 -50.57 -36.41 51.88
CA MET A 1 -49.84 -36.68 50.64
C MET A 1 -49.47 -35.33 50.03
N PHE A 2 -48.27 -34.81 50.40
CA PHE A 2 -47.80 -33.47 50.01
C PHE A 2 -46.93 -33.59 48.74
N PHE A 3 -47.32 -32.92 47.64
CA PHE A 3 -46.50 -32.79 46.47
C PHE A 3 -45.67 -31.47 46.55
N MET A 4 -44.35 -31.58 46.64
CA MET A 4 -43.44 -30.51 46.56
C MET A 4 -43.20 -30.14 45.08
N PHE A 5 -43.50 -28.88 44.70
CA PHE A 5 -43.07 -28.28 43.42
C PHE A 5 -41.62 -27.84 43.53
N ARG A 6 -40.75 -28.40 42.69
CA ARG A 6 -39.37 -27.95 42.52
C ARG A 6 -39.35 -26.71 41.63
N HIS A 7 -38.78 -25.62 42.13
CA HIS A 7 -38.44 -24.44 41.34
C HIS A 7 -37.28 -24.76 40.40
N SER A 8 -37.48 -24.58 39.10
CA SER A 8 -36.44 -24.65 38.10
C SER A 8 -35.67 -23.30 38.10
N ALA A 9 -34.38 -23.36 38.43
CA ALA A 9 -33.47 -22.20 38.33
C ALA A 9 -33.22 -21.86 36.84
N GLY A 10 -33.70 -20.70 36.42
CA GLY A 10 -33.44 -20.17 35.07
C GLY A 10 -31.96 -19.85 34.88
N PHE A 11 -31.33 -20.54 33.95
CA PHE A 11 -29.96 -20.29 33.51
C PHE A 11 -29.93 -18.99 32.71
N ARG A 12 -29.51 -17.88 33.32
CA ARG A 12 -29.22 -16.63 32.59
C ARG A 12 -27.93 -16.83 31.80
N ARG A 13 -28.04 -16.88 30.48
CA ARG A 13 -26.87 -16.79 29.62
C ARG A 13 -26.33 -15.34 29.68
N ASP A 14 -25.19 -15.15 30.31
CA ASP A 14 -24.45 -13.92 30.21
C ASP A 14 -23.97 -13.77 28.78
N ILE A 15 -24.63 -12.89 28.01
CA ILE A 15 -24.18 -12.46 26.71
C ILE A 15 -22.98 -11.55 26.96
N PRO A 16 -21.76 -11.87 26.47
CA PRO A 16 -20.62 -11.00 26.65
C PRO A 16 -20.93 -9.64 26.04
N ARG A 17 -20.79 -8.58 26.83
CA ARG A 17 -20.89 -7.20 26.35
C ARG A 17 -19.82 -7.02 25.28
N ILE A 18 -20.23 -6.75 24.04
CA ILE A 18 -19.34 -6.28 22.99
C ILE A 18 -18.78 -4.94 23.47
N ILE A 19 -17.54 -4.94 23.93
CA ILE A 19 -16.82 -3.71 24.26
C ILE A 19 -16.60 -3.00 22.94
N PRO A 20 -17.12 -1.77 22.72
CA PRO A 20 -16.86 -1.04 21.49
C PRO A 20 -15.35 -0.83 21.40
N GLN A 21 -14.73 -1.41 20.37
CA GLN A 21 -13.34 -1.15 20.04
C GLN A 21 -13.21 0.38 19.84
N LYS A 22 -12.31 1.03 20.58
CA LYS A 22 -11.94 2.42 20.30
C LYS A 22 -11.60 2.47 18.81
N ARG A 23 -12.31 3.29 18.03
CA ARG A 23 -11.92 3.56 16.63
C ARG A 23 -10.46 3.96 16.65
N GLY A 24 -9.60 3.12 16.12
CA GLY A 24 -8.16 3.40 16.02
C GLY A 24 -7.96 4.72 15.27
N LYS A 25 -6.92 5.48 15.64
CA LYS A 25 -6.51 6.68 14.91
C LYS A 25 -6.39 6.27 13.43
N ARG A 26 -7.06 7.01 12.53
CA ARG A 26 -6.91 6.78 11.09
C ARG A 26 -5.47 7.03 10.70
N MET A 27 -4.93 6.12 9.91
CA MET A 27 -3.61 6.27 9.33
C MET A 27 -3.68 7.19 8.12
N HIS A 28 -2.72 8.09 8.01
CA HIS A 28 -2.53 8.88 6.81
C HIS A 28 -2.01 7.99 5.67
N LEU A 29 -2.40 8.28 4.43
CA LEU A 29 -1.88 7.62 3.24
C LEU A 29 -1.06 8.62 2.43
N THR A 30 0.17 8.27 2.09
CA THR A 30 1.00 9.04 1.17
C THR A 30 1.08 8.32 -0.17
N MET A 31 0.45 8.90 -1.18
CA MET A 31 0.46 8.37 -2.55
C MET A 31 1.81 8.63 -3.21
N VAL A 32 2.39 7.58 -3.77
CA VAL A 32 3.66 7.64 -4.50
C VAL A 32 3.44 7.09 -5.91
N PRO A 33 3.01 7.93 -6.87
CA PRO A 33 2.77 7.55 -8.26
C PRO A 33 4.02 7.04 -8.98
N GLY A 34 3.80 6.46 -10.17
CA GLY A 34 4.83 6.23 -11.17
C GLY A 34 5.03 7.42 -12.12
N ILE A 35 5.69 7.17 -13.25
CA ILE A 35 5.84 8.12 -14.36
C ILE A 35 4.47 8.63 -14.79
N GLY A 36 4.34 9.90 -15.15
CA GLY A 36 3.09 10.55 -15.50
C GLY A 36 2.21 10.95 -14.29
N GLY A 37 2.59 10.60 -13.05
CA GLY A 37 1.99 11.15 -11.83
C GLY A 37 0.60 10.64 -11.46
N SER A 38 0.08 9.58 -12.10
CA SER A 38 -1.28 9.05 -11.93
C SER A 38 -2.38 10.08 -12.24
N ASN A 39 -2.85 10.09 -13.47
CA ASN A 39 -3.89 11.01 -13.94
C ASN A 39 -5.22 10.87 -13.17
N ASN A 40 -6.21 11.70 -13.49
CA ASN A 40 -7.49 11.73 -12.76
C ASN A 40 -8.31 10.44 -12.85
N ALA A 41 -8.08 9.56 -13.85
CA ALA A 41 -8.74 8.27 -13.99
C ALA A 41 -8.01 7.13 -13.25
N HIS A 42 -6.78 7.37 -12.81
CA HIS A 42 -5.98 6.39 -12.09
C HIS A 42 -6.52 6.16 -10.68
N TRP A 43 -6.52 4.91 -10.20
CA TRP A 43 -7.06 4.54 -8.89
C TRP A 43 -6.48 5.34 -7.71
N GLN A 44 -5.18 5.71 -7.74
CA GLN A 44 -4.60 6.57 -6.70
C GLN A 44 -5.28 7.94 -6.62
N SER A 45 -5.61 8.55 -7.76
CA SER A 45 -6.33 9.83 -7.83
C SER A 45 -7.77 9.67 -7.37
N LEU A 46 -8.47 8.63 -7.83
CA LEU A 46 -9.84 8.34 -7.40
C LEU A 46 -9.92 8.07 -5.88
N TRP A 47 -8.89 7.45 -5.29
CA TRP A 47 -8.86 7.27 -3.83
C TRP A 47 -8.67 8.58 -3.08
N GLN A 48 -7.83 9.49 -3.59
CA GLN A 48 -7.58 10.79 -2.96
C GLN A 48 -8.83 11.69 -2.95
N ASP A 49 -9.66 11.63 -3.99
CA ASP A 49 -10.93 12.38 -4.04
C ASP A 49 -11.91 11.95 -2.93
N GLY A 50 -11.72 10.77 -2.35
CA GLY A 50 -12.56 10.20 -1.30
C GLY A 50 -12.22 10.61 0.14
N GLY A 51 -11.17 11.42 0.41
CA GLY A 51 -10.88 11.78 1.78
C GLY A 51 -9.66 12.64 2.05
N PRO A 52 -9.68 13.44 3.14
CA PRO A 52 -8.65 14.41 3.50
C PRO A 52 -7.37 13.80 4.11
N GLU A 53 -7.39 12.53 4.44
CA GLU A 53 -6.29 11.83 5.12
C GLU A 53 -5.23 11.30 4.13
N MET A 54 -5.09 11.96 2.97
CA MET A 54 -4.18 11.52 1.91
C MET A 54 -3.35 12.69 1.38
N SER A 55 -2.03 12.46 1.25
CA SER A 55 -1.13 13.34 0.52
C SER A 55 -0.58 12.60 -0.71
N ARG A 56 0.09 13.33 -1.58
CA ARG A 56 0.84 12.81 -2.72
C ARG A 56 2.19 13.49 -2.74
N ILE A 57 3.22 12.76 -3.14
CA ILE A 57 4.52 13.37 -3.42
C ILE A 57 4.39 14.35 -4.60
N SER A 58 5.27 15.34 -4.66
CA SER A 58 5.27 16.34 -5.72
C SER A 58 6.71 16.56 -6.22
N PRO A 59 7.27 15.63 -7.01
CA PRO A 59 8.59 15.78 -7.56
C PRO A 59 8.62 16.88 -8.62
N SER A 60 9.80 17.36 -8.98
CA SER A 60 9.97 18.42 -10.00
C SER A 60 9.51 18.00 -11.40
N SER A 61 9.56 16.71 -11.72
CA SER A 61 9.07 16.13 -12.97
C SER A 61 8.53 14.72 -12.77
N TRP A 62 7.40 14.43 -13.42
CA TRP A 62 6.83 13.10 -13.51
C TRP A 62 7.33 12.33 -14.75
N ASP A 63 7.72 13.06 -15.82
CA ASP A 63 8.07 12.49 -17.13
C ASP A 63 9.57 12.32 -17.31
N ASP A 64 10.37 13.07 -16.55
CA ASP A 64 11.83 12.93 -16.47
C ASP A 64 12.22 12.65 -15.01
N PRO A 65 12.02 11.41 -14.55
CA PRO A 65 12.16 11.07 -13.14
C PRO A 65 13.62 11.01 -12.71
N ASN A 66 13.95 11.69 -11.61
CA ASN A 66 15.23 11.62 -10.92
C ASN A 66 15.02 11.07 -9.51
N LEU A 67 15.73 10.01 -9.14
CA LEU A 67 15.54 9.33 -7.86
C LEU A 67 15.72 10.27 -6.67
N GLU A 68 16.81 11.04 -6.61
CA GLU A 68 17.06 11.94 -5.46
C GLU A 68 15.95 12.98 -5.32
N ASN A 69 15.49 13.56 -6.43
CA ASN A 69 14.37 14.51 -6.39
C ASN A 69 13.06 13.86 -5.92
N TRP A 70 12.82 12.58 -6.27
CA TRP A 70 11.65 11.86 -5.78
C TRP A 70 11.78 11.49 -4.29
N LEU A 71 13.00 11.27 -3.80
CA LEU A 71 13.25 11.07 -2.37
C LEU A 71 13.01 12.35 -1.57
N ASP A 72 13.46 13.52 -2.09
CA ASP A 72 13.16 14.83 -1.48
C ASP A 72 11.63 15.06 -1.41
N ALA A 73 10.90 14.73 -2.47
CA ALA A 73 9.45 14.83 -2.50
C ALA A 73 8.76 13.85 -1.52
N LEU A 74 9.34 12.69 -1.24
CA LEU A 74 8.91 11.78 -0.18
C LEU A 74 9.17 12.36 1.21
N ASP A 75 10.33 12.99 1.44
CA ASP A 75 10.64 13.68 2.69
C ASP A 75 9.63 14.80 2.97
N ASP A 76 9.28 15.60 1.98
CA ASP A 76 8.29 16.66 2.10
C ASP A 76 6.88 16.11 2.42
N ALA A 77 6.47 15.03 1.77
CA ALA A 77 5.12 14.48 1.89
C ALA A 77 4.91 13.57 3.12
N ALA A 78 5.92 12.79 3.48
CA ALA A 78 5.85 11.74 4.49
C ALA A 78 6.75 12.00 5.71
N GLY A 79 7.92 12.64 5.53
CA GLY A 79 8.95 12.79 6.57
C GLY A 79 8.46 13.49 7.84
N SER A 80 7.57 14.48 7.71
CA SER A 80 6.97 15.18 8.87
C SER A 80 5.98 14.34 9.68
N ARG A 81 5.64 13.12 9.25
CA ARG A 81 4.62 12.26 9.87
C ARG A 81 5.18 11.16 10.78
N GLU A 82 6.51 10.99 10.84
CA GLU A 82 7.23 10.10 11.78
C GLU A 82 6.53 8.74 12.03
N GLY A 83 6.29 7.97 10.98
CA GLY A 83 5.66 6.65 11.08
C GLY A 83 4.13 6.65 11.19
N ASP A 84 3.46 7.81 11.15
CA ASP A 84 2.00 7.93 11.13
C ASP A 84 1.41 7.88 9.70
N THR A 85 2.14 7.35 8.74
CA THR A 85 1.68 7.18 7.34
C THR A 85 1.93 5.77 6.81
N ILE A 86 1.09 5.34 5.85
CA ILE A 86 1.36 4.19 4.98
C ILE A 86 1.67 4.76 3.59
N LEU A 87 2.80 4.36 3.01
CA LEU A 87 3.09 4.67 1.62
C LEU A 87 2.26 3.78 0.70
N VAL A 88 1.60 4.37 -0.27
CA VAL A 88 0.82 3.67 -1.30
C VAL A 88 1.48 3.95 -2.64
N ALA A 89 2.37 3.05 -3.05
CA ALA A 89 3.23 3.24 -4.19
C ALA A 89 2.73 2.46 -5.42
N HIS A 90 2.90 3.05 -6.60
CA HIS A 90 2.60 2.42 -7.87
C HIS A 90 3.81 2.56 -8.83
N SER A 91 4.08 1.50 -9.58
CA SER A 91 5.09 1.51 -10.65
C SER A 91 6.47 1.99 -10.14
N LEU A 92 7.08 2.96 -10.78
CA LEU A 92 8.38 3.54 -10.40
C LEU A 92 8.38 4.09 -8.96
N GLY A 93 7.23 4.54 -8.46
CA GLY A 93 7.05 4.95 -7.07
C GLY A 93 7.35 3.85 -6.06
N CYS A 94 7.25 2.57 -6.45
CA CYS A 94 7.65 1.44 -5.60
C CYS A 94 9.16 1.43 -5.34
N LEU A 95 9.98 1.68 -6.38
CA LEU A 95 11.43 1.75 -6.26
C LEU A 95 11.85 2.95 -5.41
N ALA A 96 11.24 4.14 -5.63
CA ALA A 96 11.45 5.32 -4.80
C ALA A 96 11.10 5.06 -3.34
N SER A 97 9.93 4.43 -3.08
CA SER A 97 9.47 4.13 -1.71
C SER A 97 10.39 3.15 -1.00
N ALA A 98 10.85 2.10 -1.69
CA ALA A 98 11.79 1.13 -1.12
C ALA A 98 13.11 1.80 -0.73
N GLU A 99 13.71 2.60 -1.64
CA GLU A 99 14.94 3.33 -1.40
C GLU A 99 14.79 4.34 -0.25
N TRP A 100 13.69 5.10 -0.23
CA TRP A 100 13.40 6.06 0.83
C TRP A 100 13.29 5.39 2.20
N LEU A 101 12.58 4.26 2.29
CA LEU A 101 12.42 3.51 3.54
C LEU A 101 13.76 2.96 4.06
N LEU A 102 14.65 2.51 3.16
CA LEU A 102 15.99 2.05 3.53
C LEU A 102 16.89 3.18 4.04
N ARG A 103 16.65 4.43 3.59
CA ARG A 103 17.34 5.63 4.11
C ARG A 103 16.68 6.17 5.39
N ASN A 104 15.36 5.96 5.56
CA ASN A 104 14.55 6.49 6.66
C ASN A 104 13.84 5.35 7.44
N PRO A 105 14.56 4.52 8.21
CA PRO A 105 13.96 3.47 9.01
C PRO A 105 12.95 4.05 10.01
N GLY A 106 11.68 3.66 9.91
CA GLY A 106 10.60 4.21 10.75
C GLY A 106 9.90 5.45 10.19
N GLY A 107 10.30 5.97 9.03
CA GLY A 107 9.63 7.09 8.34
C GLY A 107 8.18 6.82 7.94
N ALA A 108 7.81 5.55 7.79
CA ALA A 108 6.42 5.13 7.56
C ALA A 108 6.05 3.93 8.45
N ARG A 109 4.74 3.71 8.64
CA ARG A 109 4.19 2.56 9.36
C ARG A 109 4.22 1.27 8.54
N GLY A 110 4.17 1.41 7.23
CA GLY A 110 4.19 0.32 6.27
C GLY A 110 4.11 0.82 4.83
N VAL A 111 4.18 -0.09 3.87
CA VAL A 111 4.13 0.24 2.44
C VAL A 111 3.30 -0.77 1.65
N LEU A 112 2.43 -0.27 0.79
CA LEU A 112 1.79 -1.03 -0.29
C LEU A 112 2.53 -0.73 -1.59
N LEU A 113 3.11 -1.75 -2.21
CA LEU A 113 3.88 -1.68 -3.45
C LEU A 113 3.08 -2.32 -4.57
N VAL A 114 2.58 -1.54 -5.52
CA VAL A 114 1.70 -2.01 -6.59
C VAL A 114 2.42 -1.94 -7.93
N ALA A 115 2.51 -3.07 -8.62
CA ALA A 115 3.09 -3.19 -9.96
C ALA A 115 4.51 -2.56 -10.05
N PRO A 116 5.48 -2.93 -9.19
CA PRO A 116 6.84 -2.41 -9.30
C PRO A 116 7.46 -2.83 -10.64
N PRO A 117 8.11 -1.93 -11.38
CA PRO A 117 8.82 -2.33 -12.59
C PRO A 117 10.13 -3.05 -12.24
N ASP A 118 10.50 -4.04 -13.05
CA ASP A 118 11.79 -4.71 -12.95
C ASP A 118 12.83 -3.98 -13.81
N PRO A 119 13.92 -3.41 -13.23
CA PRO A 119 14.97 -2.74 -14.01
C PRO A 119 15.67 -3.63 -15.04
N ALA A 120 15.56 -4.95 -14.93
CA ALA A 120 16.13 -5.90 -15.89
C ALA A 120 15.23 -6.13 -17.12
N GLU A 121 13.95 -5.75 -17.06
CA GLU A 121 13.04 -5.93 -18.18
C GLU A 121 13.32 -4.92 -19.31
N PRO A 122 13.23 -5.35 -20.59
CA PRO A 122 13.43 -4.44 -21.73
C PRO A 122 12.47 -3.27 -21.78
N ALA A 123 11.28 -3.41 -21.18
CA ALA A 123 10.27 -2.35 -21.12
C ALA A 123 10.55 -1.30 -20.03
N PHE A 124 11.59 -1.48 -19.21
CA PHE A 124 11.94 -0.47 -18.20
C PHE A 124 12.29 0.86 -18.86
N PRO A 125 11.66 2.00 -18.45
CA PRO A 125 11.81 3.27 -19.14
C PRO A 125 13.26 3.79 -19.15
N ASP A 126 13.76 4.21 -20.31
CA ASP A 126 15.11 4.78 -20.43
C ASP A 126 15.28 6.08 -19.65
N THR A 127 14.20 6.87 -19.53
CA THR A 127 14.18 8.11 -18.74
C THR A 127 14.36 7.87 -17.24
N ALA A 128 14.09 6.66 -16.75
CA ALA A 128 14.22 6.27 -15.34
C ALA A 128 15.62 5.71 -15.00
N GLY A 129 16.67 6.18 -15.68
CA GLY A 129 18.04 5.66 -15.52
C GLY A 129 18.55 5.67 -14.08
N SER A 130 18.20 6.68 -13.28
CA SER A 130 18.59 6.77 -11.86
C SER A 130 17.95 5.72 -10.96
N PHE A 131 16.93 4.99 -11.44
CA PHE A 131 16.21 3.93 -10.71
C PHE A 131 16.67 2.51 -11.11
N ARG A 132 17.63 2.37 -12.03
CA ARG A 132 18.03 1.05 -12.56
C ARG A 132 18.79 0.16 -11.59
N ASP A 133 19.31 0.71 -10.49
CA ASP A 133 20.06 -0.05 -9.48
C ASP A 133 19.39 0.08 -8.09
N PRO A 134 18.18 -0.50 -7.90
CA PRO A 134 17.50 -0.42 -6.63
C PRO A 134 18.21 -1.27 -5.56
N ARG A 135 18.24 -0.78 -4.32
CA ARG A 135 18.75 -1.59 -3.22
C ARG A 135 17.80 -2.75 -2.91
N LEU A 136 18.28 -3.97 -3.14
CA LEU A 136 17.55 -5.20 -2.90
C LEU A 136 17.87 -5.73 -1.50
N GLN A 137 17.29 -5.11 -0.46
CA GLN A 137 17.48 -5.44 0.95
C GLN A 137 16.11 -5.46 1.65
N PRO A 138 15.94 -6.26 2.73
CA PRO A 138 14.71 -6.28 3.51
C PRO A 138 14.32 -4.86 3.97
N LEU A 139 13.07 -4.48 3.71
CA LEU A 139 12.55 -3.19 4.14
C LEU A 139 12.44 -3.14 5.68
N PRO A 140 12.71 -1.98 6.29
CA PRO A 140 12.67 -1.83 7.75
C PRO A 140 11.26 -1.73 8.33
N VAL A 141 10.23 -1.77 7.47
CA VAL A 141 8.81 -1.70 7.82
C VAL A 141 8.02 -2.82 7.15
N PRO A 142 6.88 -3.23 7.70
CA PRO A 142 5.98 -4.16 7.01
C PRO A 142 5.57 -3.62 5.64
N GLY A 143 5.52 -4.51 4.65
CA GLY A 143 5.08 -4.18 3.29
C GLY A 143 4.16 -5.25 2.72
N LEU A 144 3.47 -4.91 1.64
CA LEU A 144 2.71 -5.81 0.80
C LEU A 144 2.98 -5.47 -0.66
N LEU A 145 3.43 -6.43 -1.47
CA LEU A 145 3.62 -6.26 -2.89
C LEU A 145 2.44 -6.87 -3.64
N VAL A 146 1.86 -6.12 -4.56
CA VAL A 146 0.78 -6.57 -5.45
C VAL A 146 1.29 -6.55 -6.87
N ALA A 147 1.23 -7.69 -7.55
CA ALA A 147 1.68 -7.86 -8.93
C ALA A 147 0.54 -8.38 -9.82
N SER A 148 0.68 -8.20 -11.12
CA SER A 148 -0.24 -8.68 -12.14
C SER A 148 0.45 -9.73 -13.03
N GLU A 149 -0.31 -10.73 -13.47
CA GLU A 149 0.20 -11.83 -14.31
C GLU A 149 0.71 -11.37 -15.68
N ASN A 150 0.14 -10.30 -16.21
CA ASN A 150 0.41 -9.80 -17.56
C ASN A 150 0.94 -8.35 -17.56
N ASP A 151 1.63 -7.95 -16.49
CA ASP A 151 2.29 -6.64 -16.42
C ASP A 151 3.43 -6.57 -17.45
N PRO A 152 3.43 -5.57 -18.36
CA PRO A 152 4.49 -5.45 -19.37
C PRO A 152 5.85 -5.01 -18.79
N TYR A 153 5.89 -4.45 -17.57
CA TYR A 153 7.10 -3.91 -16.94
C TYR A 153 7.72 -4.84 -15.90
N CYS A 154 7.02 -5.90 -15.50
CA CYS A 154 7.54 -6.85 -14.52
C CYS A 154 6.80 -8.18 -14.62
N THR A 155 7.52 -9.25 -14.91
CA THR A 155 6.96 -10.60 -14.88
C THR A 155 6.64 -11.04 -13.43
N LEU A 156 5.70 -11.97 -13.23
CA LEU A 156 5.47 -12.54 -11.90
C LEU A 156 6.73 -13.13 -11.24
N PRO A 157 7.60 -13.86 -11.96
CA PRO A 157 8.89 -14.28 -11.40
C PRO A 157 9.76 -13.08 -10.95
N GLY A 158 9.85 -12.00 -11.74
CA GLY A 158 10.55 -10.76 -11.37
C GLY A 158 9.96 -10.13 -10.12
N ALA A 159 8.63 -9.99 -10.05
CA ALA A 159 7.93 -9.48 -8.87
C ALA A 159 8.19 -10.33 -7.61
N ARG A 160 8.28 -11.67 -7.75
CA ARG A 160 8.65 -12.57 -6.64
C ARG A 160 10.08 -12.35 -6.16
N LEU A 161 11.02 -12.08 -7.07
CA LEU A 161 12.40 -11.74 -6.70
C LEU A 161 12.47 -10.42 -5.93
N LEU A 162 11.77 -9.38 -6.39
CA LEU A 162 11.67 -8.10 -5.69
C LEU A 162 11.04 -8.27 -4.31
N ALA A 163 9.91 -8.97 -4.21
CA ALA A 163 9.23 -9.23 -2.95
C ALA A 163 10.13 -9.99 -1.95
N GLY A 164 10.84 -11.02 -2.43
CA GLY A 164 11.78 -11.78 -1.61
C GLY A 164 12.96 -10.94 -1.13
N ALA A 165 13.53 -10.10 -1.98
CA ALA A 165 14.64 -9.21 -1.63
C ALA A 165 14.23 -8.15 -0.61
N TRP A 166 13.03 -7.58 -0.76
CA TRP A 166 12.47 -6.59 0.20
C TRP A 166 11.85 -7.24 1.45
N GLY A 167 11.75 -8.56 1.50
CA GLY A 167 11.21 -9.29 2.66
C GLY A 167 9.72 -9.06 2.88
N VAL A 168 8.94 -8.83 1.81
CA VAL A 168 7.51 -8.56 1.85
C VAL A 168 6.70 -9.69 1.19
N PRO A 169 5.49 -10.02 1.68
CA PRO A 169 4.60 -10.94 1.00
C PRO A 169 4.14 -10.37 -0.35
N LEU A 170 3.85 -11.27 -1.31
CA LEU A 170 3.34 -10.94 -2.63
C LEU A 170 1.90 -11.45 -2.78
N VAL A 171 1.04 -10.62 -3.32
CA VAL A 171 -0.30 -10.95 -3.79
C VAL A 171 -0.33 -10.86 -5.31
N ASP A 172 -0.75 -11.94 -5.95
CA ASP A 172 -1.08 -11.98 -7.36
C ASP A 172 -2.51 -11.48 -7.54
N ALA A 173 -2.67 -10.36 -8.25
CA ALA A 173 -3.98 -9.74 -8.49
C ALA A 173 -4.70 -10.28 -9.73
N GLY A 174 -4.09 -11.27 -10.43
CA GLY A 174 -4.56 -11.78 -11.71
C GLY A 174 -4.06 -10.91 -12.89
N ALA A 175 -4.70 -11.05 -14.03
CA ALA A 175 -4.30 -10.38 -15.28
C ALA A 175 -4.89 -8.95 -15.35
N LEU A 176 -4.24 -7.97 -14.69
CA LEU A 176 -4.66 -6.57 -14.61
C LEU A 176 -3.69 -5.62 -15.34
N ALA A 177 -2.93 -6.10 -16.32
CA ALA A 177 -1.89 -5.33 -16.99
C ALA A 177 -1.00 -4.60 -15.96
N HIS A 178 -0.70 -3.30 -16.13
CA HIS A 178 0.14 -2.53 -15.19
C HIS A 178 -0.62 -1.98 -13.96
N ILE A 179 -1.83 -2.47 -13.70
CA ILE A 179 -2.69 -2.01 -12.57
C ILE A 179 -2.81 -0.47 -12.57
N ASN A 180 -3.06 0.12 -13.73
CA ASN A 180 -3.21 1.57 -13.93
C ASN A 180 -4.60 1.90 -14.50
N ASP A 181 -4.81 3.13 -14.94
CA ASP A 181 -6.06 3.57 -15.59
C ASP A 181 -6.36 2.83 -16.91
N GLU A 182 -5.34 2.50 -17.70
CA GLU A 182 -5.48 1.71 -18.94
C GLU A 182 -5.93 0.27 -18.67
N SER A 183 -5.78 -0.23 -17.46
CA SER A 183 -6.28 -1.54 -17.04
C SER A 183 -7.80 -1.60 -16.89
N GLY A 184 -8.50 -0.47 -16.97
CA GLY A 184 -9.95 -0.38 -16.87
C GLY A 184 -10.55 -0.75 -15.51
N ILE A 185 -9.75 -0.71 -14.44
CA ILE A 185 -10.13 -1.15 -13.08
C ILE A 185 -10.83 -0.07 -12.25
N GLY A 186 -10.94 1.16 -12.77
CA GLY A 186 -11.58 2.29 -12.10
C GLY A 186 -10.94 2.58 -10.73
N ASP A 187 -11.73 2.67 -9.66
CA ASP A 187 -11.26 2.91 -8.29
C ASP A 187 -10.64 1.67 -7.61
N TRP A 188 -10.51 0.57 -8.33
CA TRP A 188 -9.83 -0.66 -7.92
C TRP A 188 -10.21 -1.16 -6.52
N GLN A 189 -11.45 -1.63 -6.37
CA GLN A 189 -11.99 -2.12 -5.10
C GLN A 189 -11.13 -3.21 -4.45
N GLN A 190 -10.57 -4.14 -5.24
CA GLN A 190 -9.65 -5.17 -4.73
C GLN A 190 -8.43 -4.55 -4.03
N GLY A 191 -7.86 -3.47 -4.59
CA GLY A 191 -6.74 -2.76 -3.98
C GLY A 191 -7.11 -2.08 -2.66
N ARG A 192 -8.32 -1.50 -2.57
CA ARG A 192 -8.87 -0.95 -1.33
C ARG A 192 -9.01 -2.02 -0.24
N ASP A 193 -9.50 -3.19 -0.61
CA ASP A 193 -9.70 -4.31 0.32
C ASP A 193 -8.33 -4.83 0.82
N LEU A 194 -7.35 -4.97 -0.07
CA LEU A 194 -5.99 -5.35 0.29
C LEU A 194 -5.32 -4.33 1.23
N LEU A 195 -5.43 -3.04 0.92
CA LEU A 195 -4.88 -1.98 1.79
C LEU A 195 -5.60 -1.95 3.15
N THR A 196 -6.92 -2.15 3.17
CA THR A 196 -7.71 -2.23 4.42
C THR A 196 -7.26 -3.39 5.29
N ALA A 197 -7.10 -4.58 4.70
CA ALA A 197 -6.62 -5.78 5.41
C ALA A 197 -5.18 -5.59 5.91
N PHE A 198 -4.29 -5.03 5.08
CA PHE A 198 -2.92 -4.72 5.45
C PHE A 198 -2.86 -3.73 6.64
N ALA A 199 -3.60 -2.62 6.56
CA ALA A 199 -3.68 -1.63 7.63
C ALA A 199 -4.24 -2.22 8.94
N ALA A 200 -5.26 -3.09 8.86
CA ALA A 200 -5.78 -3.79 10.02
C ALA A 200 -4.71 -4.69 10.68
N GLY A 201 -3.87 -5.36 9.89
CA GLY A 201 -2.71 -6.11 10.37
C GLY A 201 -1.68 -5.24 11.10
N LEU A 202 -1.58 -3.95 10.75
CA LEU A 202 -0.77 -2.95 11.44
C LEU A 202 -1.45 -2.32 12.67
N GLY A 203 -2.68 -2.75 12.99
CA GLY A 203 -3.48 -2.23 14.10
C GLY A 203 -4.11 -0.85 13.84
N THR A 204 -4.35 -0.48 12.58
CA THR A 204 -4.89 0.82 12.18
C THR A 204 -6.01 0.69 11.13
N ALA A 205 -6.68 1.81 10.80
CA ALA A 205 -7.70 1.90 9.77
C ALA A 205 -7.34 2.99 8.75
N VAL A 206 -7.76 2.83 7.49
CA VAL A 206 -7.41 3.76 6.39
C VAL A 206 -8.64 4.38 5.72
N PHE A 207 -9.67 3.61 5.42
CA PHE A 207 -10.90 4.11 4.81
C PHE A 207 -12.04 4.26 5.82
N SER A 208 -13.04 5.12 5.49
CA SER A 208 -14.32 5.14 6.21
C SER A 208 -15.11 3.88 5.86
N GLY A 209 -15.60 3.16 6.85
CA GLY A 209 -16.64 2.17 6.65
C GLY A 209 -17.97 2.87 6.41
#